data_7236968ac57fc9bb4238160c4c6175a8
#
_entry.id   7236968ac57fc9bb4238160c4c6175a8
#
_cell.length_a   1.000
_cell.length_b   1.000
_cell.length_c   1.000
_cell.angle_alpha   90.00
_cell.angle_beta   90.00
_cell.angle_gamma   90.00
#
_symmetry.space_group_name_H-M   'P 1'
#
loop_
_entity.id
_entity.type
_entity.pdbx_description
1 polymer ?
#
loop_
_entity_poly.entity_id
_entity_poly.type
_entity_poly.pdbx_seq_one_letter_code
_entity_poly.pdbx_strand_id
1 'polypeptide(L)'
;MPRKAYNADGAAAVGPYSHAVEANGFIHLSGQTPLNPATGKLIDGDIGAQTEQCFRNLFAVLAESGLTPDDVVSCSVYLTDMNDFSAMNAVYERQFSKPFPARTTIGVAALPLGASVEIGLIAARLLRAWRLLPVGREAHRS
;
A
#
# COMPACT_ATOMS: atom_id res chain seq x y z
N MET A 1 1.58 -16.95 18.60
CA MET A 1 2.19 -15.63 18.35
C MET A 1 1.17 -14.69 17.80
N PRO A 2 1.05 -13.50 18.40
CA PRO A 2 0.03 -12.54 17.96
C PRO A 2 0.26 -11.96 16.58
N ARG A 3 1.49 -11.99 16.05
CA ARG A 3 1.75 -11.42 14.74
C ARG A 3 2.66 -12.30 13.90
N LYS A 4 2.39 -12.31 12.60
CA LYS A 4 3.20 -12.98 11.60
C LYS A 4 3.78 -11.94 10.66
N ALA A 5 5.10 -11.94 10.48
CA ALA A 5 5.79 -10.97 9.65
C ALA A 5 5.97 -11.48 8.22
N TYR A 6 5.90 -10.56 7.26
CA TYR A 6 6.22 -10.79 5.85
C TYR A 6 7.22 -9.74 5.41
N ASN A 7 8.21 -10.16 4.64
CA ASN A 7 9.20 -9.26 4.06
C ASN A 7 9.42 -9.65 2.61
N ALA A 8 9.46 -8.66 1.72
CA ALA A 8 9.75 -8.92 0.32
C ALA A 8 11.25 -8.92 0.08
N ASP A 9 11.72 -9.87 -0.73
CA ASP A 9 13.11 -9.90 -1.16
C ASP A 9 13.41 -8.65 -2.00
N GLY A 10 14.55 -8.04 -1.74
CA GLY A 10 14.97 -6.83 -2.43
C GLY A 10 14.31 -5.55 -1.95
N ALA A 11 13.29 -5.61 -1.11
CA ALA A 11 12.76 -4.41 -0.48
C ALA A 11 13.69 -4.01 0.67
N ALA A 12 14.17 -2.77 0.65
CA ALA A 12 15.07 -2.29 1.69
C ALA A 12 14.28 -1.97 2.96
N ALA A 13 14.61 -2.64 4.06
CA ALA A 13 14.17 -2.21 5.38
C ALA A 13 15.19 -1.19 5.91
N VAL A 14 14.73 0.02 6.20
CA VAL A 14 15.60 1.13 6.62
C VAL A 14 15.56 1.29 8.14
N GLY A 15 15.11 0.28 8.88
CA GLY A 15 15.01 0.37 10.32
C GLY A 15 14.47 -0.92 10.95
N PRO A 16 14.23 -0.90 12.26
CA PRO A 16 13.79 -2.07 13.00
C PRO A 16 12.27 -2.28 12.83
N TYR A 17 11.84 -2.70 11.64
CA TYR A 17 10.42 -2.99 11.38
C TYR A 17 10.29 -4.06 10.30
N SER A 18 9.15 -4.74 10.30
CA SER A 18 8.77 -5.68 9.26
C SER A 18 8.10 -4.95 8.11
N HIS A 19 8.21 -5.45 6.89
CA HIS A 19 7.50 -4.87 5.75
C HIS A 19 5.99 -5.01 5.91
N ALA A 20 5.53 -6.13 6.47
CA ALA A 20 4.13 -6.32 6.79
C ALA A 20 3.97 -7.23 7.99
N VAL A 21 2.86 -7.06 8.70
CA VAL A 21 2.51 -7.89 9.86
C VAL A 21 1.05 -8.28 9.75
N GLU A 22 0.77 -9.57 9.91
CA GLU A 22 -0.58 -10.11 9.94
C GLU A 22 -1.02 -10.39 11.36
N ALA A 23 -2.23 -9.97 11.72
CA ALA A 23 -2.91 -10.31 12.95
C ALA A 23 -4.42 -10.28 12.71
N ASN A 24 -5.12 -11.31 13.18
CA ASN A 24 -6.59 -11.42 13.08
C ASN A 24 -7.13 -11.26 11.64
N GLY A 25 -6.38 -11.74 10.65
CA GLY A 25 -6.80 -11.68 9.25
C GLY A 25 -6.53 -10.34 8.57
N PHE A 26 -5.98 -9.37 9.28
CA PHE A 26 -5.56 -8.10 8.69
C PHE A 26 -4.05 -8.10 8.48
N ILE A 27 -3.64 -7.63 7.31
CA ILE A 27 -2.23 -7.46 6.98
C ILE A 27 -1.94 -5.96 6.96
N HIS A 28 -1.10 -5.52 7.88
CA HIS A 28 -0.68 -4.12 7.99
C HIS A 28 0.66 -3.98 7.30
N LEU A 29 0.71 -3.21 6.22
CA LEU A 29 1.96 -2.96 5.51
C LEU A 29 2.58 -1.66 5.98
N SER A 30 3.86 -1.71 6.28
CA SER A 30 4.64 -0.52 6.58
C SER A 30 4.66 0.42 5.40
N GLY A 31 4.72 1.72 5.67
CA GLY A 31 4.79 2.73 4.61
C GLY A 31 6.00 2.51 3.72
N GLN A 32 5.81 2.70 2.42
CA GLN A 32 6.86 2.62 1.42
C GLN A 32 7.08 3.99 0.79
N THR A 33 8.33 4.43 0.80
CA THR A 33 8.79 5.53 -0.03
C THR A 33 9.17 4.98 -1.41
N PRO A 34 9.39 5.83 -2.43
CA PRO A 34 9.67 5.32 -3.79
C PRO A 34 11.12 4.85 -3.95
N LEU A 35 11.54 3.91 -3.11
CA LEU A 35 12.86 3.29 -3.19
C LEU A 35 12.93 2.30 -4.34
N ASN A 36 14.05 2.33 -5.05
CA ASN A 36 14.41 1.27 -5.97
C ASN A 36 14.97 0.11 -5.15
N PRO A 37 14.34 -1.09 -5.15
CA PRO A 37 14.81 -2.20 -4.32
C PRO A 37 16.21 -2.68 -4.68
N ALA A 38 16.64 -2.49 -5.93
CA ALA A 38 17.95 -2.93 -6.39
C ALA A 38 19.09 -2.04 -5.88
N THR A 39 18.82 -0.73 -5.65
CA THR A 39 19.85 0.22 -5.25
C THR A 39 19.70 0.71 -3.81
N GLY A 40 18.52 0.58 -3.23
CA GLY A 40 18.20 1.13 -1.91
C GLY A 40 18.08 2.66 -1.90
N LYS A 41 18.02 3.29 -3.07
CA LYS A 41 17.91 4.74 -3.23
C LYS A 41 16.55 5.11 -3.81
N LEU A 42 16.12 6.34 -3.54
CA LEU A 42 14.90 6.86 -4.17
C LEU A 42 15.09 6.89 -5.68
N ILE A 43 14.01 6.56 -6.40
CA ILE A 43 14.06 6.68 -7.86
C ILE A 43 14.06 8.15 -8.27
N ASP A 44 14.63 8.42 -9.45
CA ASP A 44 14.45 9.70 -10.12
C ASP A 44 13.12 9.67 -10.85
N GLY A 45 12.46 10.82 -10.93
CA GLY A 45 11.23 10.92 -11.65
C GLY A 45 10.24 11.87 -10.99
N ASP A 46 9.15 12.12 -11.69
CA ASP A 46 8.07 12.96 -11.20
C ASP A 46 7.23 12.24 -10.13
N ILE A 47 6.25 12.94 -9.59
CA ILE A 47 5.41 12.38 -8.53
C ILE A 47 4.61 11.16 -9.02
N GLY A 48 4.25 11.13 -10.30
CA GLY A 48 3.57 9.96 -10.88
C GLY A 48 4.45 8.72 -10.84
N ALA A 49 5.71 8.83 -11.28
CA ALA A 49 6.68 7.75 -11.24
C ALA A 49 6.98 7.31 -9.81
N GLN A 50 7.09 8.27 -8.88
CA GLN A 50 7.33 7.98 -7.47
C GLN A 50 6.15 7.24 -6.84
N THR A 51 4.94 7.67 -7.12
CA THR A 51 3.72 7.00 -6.64
C THR A 51 3.65 5.56 -7.15
N GLU A 52 3.93 5.36 -8.43
CA GLU A 52 3.97 4.03 -9.03
C GLU A 52 4.97 3.12 -8.32
N GLN A 53 6.15 3.64 -8.02
CA GLN A 53 7.18 2.85 -7.33
C GLN A 53 6.76 2.48 -5.91
N CYS A 54 6.09 3.38 -5.18
CA CYS A 54 5.55 3.05 -3.86
C CYS A 54 4.61 1.85 -3.95
N PHE A 55 3.70 1.83 -4.93
CA PHE A 55 2.77 0.73 -5.10
C PHE A 55 3.46 -0.56 -5.53
N ARG A 56 4.47 -0.49 -6.39
CA ARG A 56 5.25 -1.68 -6.74
C ARG A 56 5.88 -2.30 -5.52
N ASN A 57 6.45 -1.47 -4.66
CA ASN A 57 7.06 -1.95 -3.42
C ASN A 57 6.02 -2.55 -2.47
N LEU A 58 4.88 -1.88 -2.30
CA LEU A 58 3.79 -2.37 -1.46
C LEU A 58 3.23 -3.70 -1.98
N PHE A 59 2.96 -3.79 -3.28
CA PHE A 59 2.35 -4.99 -3.85
C PHE A 59 3.31 -6.18 -3.87
N ALA A 60 4.62 -5.94 -3.94
CA ALA A 60 5.61 -6.99 -3.77
C ALA A 60 5.55 -7.58 -2.36
N VAL A 61 5.41 -6.73 -1.34
CA VAL A 61 5.24 -7.18 0.05
C VAL A 61 3.90 -7.91 0.22
N LEU A 62 2.83 -7.35 -0.32
CA LEU A 62 1.50 -7.93 -0.24
C LEU A 62 1.46 -9.34 -0.84
N ALA A 63 2.14 -9.53 -1.96
CA ALA A 63 2.23 -10.83 -2.63
C ALA A 63 2.85 -11.91 -1.73
N GLU A 64 3.76 -11.54 -0.83
CA GLU A 64 4.36 -12.49 0.12
C GLU A 64 3.32 -13.05 1.09
N SER A 65 2.24 -12.34 1.34
CA SER A 65 1.12 -12.83 2.16
C SER A 65 0.10 -13.64 1.35
N GLY A 66 0.28 -13.75 0.04
CA GLY A 66 -0.64 -14.42 -0.87
C GLY A 66 -1.85 -13.58 -1.27
N LEU A 67 -1.86 -12.30 -0.93
CA LEU A 67 -2.96 -11.40 -1.25
C LEU A 67 -2.65 -10.55 -2.49
N THR A 68 -3.70 -9.94 -3.02
CA THR A 68 -3.65 -9.09 -4.23
C THR A 68 -4.17 -7.68 -3.91
N PRO A 69 -4.00 -6.72 -4.81
CA PRO A 69 -4.57 -5.38 -4.60
C PRO A 69 -6.07 -5.36 -4.32
N ASP A 70 -6.82 -6.35 -4.78
CA ASP A 70 -8.26 -6.44 -4.50
C ASP A 70 -8.56 -6.73 -3.02
N ASP A 71 -7.57 -7.16 -2.26
CA ASP A 71 -7.70 -7.42 -0.83
C ASP A 71 -7.42 -6.20 0.04
N VAL A 72 -6.97 -5.10 -0.56
CA VAL A 72 -6.66 -3.86 0.16
C VAL A 72 -7.94 -3.19 0.62
N VAL A 73 -8.02 -2.84 1.90
CA VAL A 73 -9.20 -2.20 2.48
C VAL A 73 -8.99 -0.73 2.79
N SER A 74 -7.76 -0.30 3.05
CA SER A 74 -7.48 1.12 3.26
C SER A 74 -6.05 1.47 2.88
N CYS A 75 -5.86 2.71 2.44
CA CYS A 75 -4.56 3.29 2.12
C CYS A 75 -4.37 4.61 2.85
N SER A 76 -3.14 4.89 3.22
CA SER A 76 -2.73 6.19 3.73
C SER A 76 -1.66 6.77 2.82
N VAL A 77 -1.88 7.98 2.32
CA VAL A 77 -0.97 8.66 1.41
C VAL A 77 -0.45 9.93 2.08
N TYR A 78 0.86 10.08 2.09
CA TYR A 78 1.55 11.22 2.68
C TYR A 78 2.33 11.95 1.60
N LEU A 79 2.07 13.27 1.46
CA LEU A 79 2.71 14.11 0.45
C LEU A 79 3.43 15.26 1.14
N THR A 80 4.64 15.59 0.70
CA THR A 80 5.33 16.79 1.20
C THR A 80 4.84 18.06 0.52
N ASP A 81 4.20 17.93 -0.65
CA ASP A 81 3.63 19.06 -1.40
C ASP A 81 2.24 18.66 -1.91
N MET A 82 1.20 19.32 -1.39
CA MET A 82 -0.17 19.02 -1.79
C MET A 82 -0.49 19.45 -3.23
N ASN A 83 0.39 20.21 -3.88
CA ASN A 83 0.25 20.46 -5.32
C ASN A 83 0.46 19.17 -6.15
N ASP A 84 1.04 18.14 -5.55
CA ASP A 84 1.23 16.83 -6.18
C ASP A 84 -0.01 15.94 -6.09
N PHE A 85 -1.08 16.40 -5.44
CA PHE A 85 -2.27 15.59 -5.20
C PHE A 85 -2.87 15.04 -6.50
N SER A 86 -3.07 15.88 -7.50
CA SER A 86 -3.72 15.45 -8.76
C SER A 86 -2.89 14.42 -9.52
N ALA A 87 -1.59 14.61 -9.60
CA ALA A 87 -0.70 13.68 -10.29
C ALA A 87 -0.61 12.35 -9.55
N MET A 88 -0.51 12.39 -8.22
CA MET A 88 -0.57 11.19 -7.38
C MET A 88 -1.89 10.46 -7.59
N ASN A 89 -2.99 11.20 -7.57
CA ASN A 89 -4.34 10.65 -7.66
C ASN A 89 -4.56 9.90 -8.98
N ALA A 90 -4.03 10.41 -10.09
CA ALA A 90 -4.13 9.76 -11.39
C ALA A 90 -3.45 8.38 -11.41
N VAL A 91 -2.31 8.25 -10.75
CA VAL A 91 -1.60 6.96 -10.62
C VAL A 91 -2.32 6.05 -9.64
N TYR A 92 -2.76 6.60 -8.49
CA TYR A 92 -3.49 5.85 -7.47
C TYR A 92 -4.71 5.14 -8.07
N GLU A 93 -5.48 5.86 -8.87
CA GLU A 93 -6.70 5.33 -9.48
C GLU A 93 -6.45 4.07 -10.29
N ARG A 94 -5.30 3.97 -10.95
CA ARG A 94 -4.95 2.81 -11.78
C ARG A 94 -4.52 1.58 -10.97
N GLN A 95 -4.29 1.74 -9.66
CA GLN A 95 -3.81 0.63 -8.83
C GLN A 95 -4.93 -0.30 -8.38
N PHE A 96 -6.16 0.17 -8.38
CA PHE A 96 -7.28 -0.55 -7.79
C PHE A 96 -8.47 -0.62 -8.74
N SER A 97 -9.25 -1.68 -8.56
CA SER A 97 -10.58 -1.81 -9.18
C SER A 97 -11.64 -1.31 -8.21
N LYS A 98 -12.78 -0.87 -8.74
CA LYS A 98 -13.92 -0.48 -7.90
C LYS A 98 -14.53 -1.72 -7.21
N PRO A 99 -15.01 -1.59 -5.98
CA PRO A 99 -14.99 -0.38 -5.16
C PRO A 99 -13.58 -0.07 -4.66
N PHE A 100 -13.23 1.22 -4.64
CA PHE A 100 -11.90 1.64 -4.15
C PHE A 100 -11.75 1.39 -2.64
N PRO A 101 -10.53 1.14 -2.16
CA PRO A 101 -10.29 1.10 -0.72
C PRO A 101 -10.57 2.45 -0.08
N ALA A 102 -10.82 2.47 1.22
CA ALA A 102 -10.85 3.71 1.96
C ALA A 102 -9.47 4.37 1.91
N ARG A 103 -9.42 5.71 1.95
CA ARG A 103 -8.15 6.43 1.85
C ARG A 103 -8.13 7.67 2.71
N THR A 104 -6.96 7.93 3.31
CA THR A 104 -6.62 9.21 3.90
C THR A 104 -5.40 9.75 3.15
N THR A 105 -5.46 11.02 2.72
CA THR A 105 -4.34 11.71 2.08
C THR A 105 -4.06 12.98 2.85
N ILE A 106 -2.83 13.15 3.33
CA ILE A 106 -2.44 14.32 4.10
C ILE A 106 -1.11 14.87 3.64
N GLY A 107 -0.94 16.17 3.84
CA GLY A 107 0.34 16.84 3.67
C GLY A 107 1.17 16.72 4.94
N VAL A 108 2.46 16.50 4.78
CA VAL A 108 3.43 16.36 5.88
C VAL A 108 4.62 17.27 5.65
N ALA A 109 5.32 17.59 6.74
CA ALA A 109 6.47 18.49 6.65
C ALA A 109 7.67 17.87 5.94
N ALA A 110 7.89 16.56 6.13
CA ALA A 110 9.01 15.84 5.54
C ALA A 110 8.73 14.34 5.58
N LEU A 111 9.44 13.59 4.76
CA LEU A 111 9.39 12.13 4.71
C LEU A 111 10.81 11.57 4.77
N PRO A 112 10.95 10.29 5.17
CA PRO A 112 12.27 9.66 5.22
C PRO A 112 13.02 9.78 3.89
N LEU A 113 14.33 9.98 3.96
CA LEU A 113 15.24 10.07 2.84
C LEU A 113 14.94 11.23 1.88
N GLY A 114 14.13 12.21 2.30
CA GLY A 114 13.73 13.32 1.45
C GLY A 114 12.71 12.93 0.38
N ALA A 115 11.97 11.85 0.59
CA ALA A 115 10.92 11.41 -0.34
C ALA A 115 9.80 12.46 -0.44
N SER A 116 9.14 12.51 -1.60
CA SER A 116 8.00 13.40 -1.84
C SER A 116 6.66 12.74 -1.56
N VAL A 117 6.64 11.41 -1.49
CA VAL A 117 5.43 10.62 -1.24
C VAL A 117 5.79 9.38 -0.44
N GLU A 118 4.89 8.98 0.44
CA GLU A 118 4.94 7.71 1.15
C GLU A 118 3.54 7.15 1.20
N ILE A 119 3.40 5.83 1.02
CA ILE A 119 2.09 5.17 1.04
C ILE A 119 2.18 3.93 1.90
N GLY A 120 1.18 3.77 2.78
CA GLY A 120 0.98 2.54 3.55
C GLY A 120 -0.42 2.00 3.28
N LEU A 121 -0.65 0.74 3.61
CA LEU A 121 -1.96 0.16 3.40
C LEU A 121 -2.25 -0.98 4.38
N ILE A 122 -3.54 -1.30 4.46
CA ILE A 122 -4.04 -2.45 5.22
C ILE A 122 -4.85 -3.30 4.25
N ALA A 123 -4.58 -4.60 4.25
CA ALA A 123 -5.33 -5.59 3.49
C ALA A 123 -6.03 -6.54 4.44
N ALA A 124 -7.05 -7.24 3.96
CA ALA A 124 -7.79 -8.20 4.75
C ALA A 124 -7.82 -9.55 4.05
N ARG A 125 -7.50 -10.60 4.82
CA ARG A 125 -7.65 -11.97 4.38
C ARG A 125 -9.05 -12.41 4.73
N LEU A 126 -9.93 -12.45 3.72
CA LEU A 126 -11.31 -12.85 3.94
C LEU A 126 -11.39 -14.33 4.30
N LEU A 127 -12.34 -14.66 5.16
CA LEU A 127 -12.69 -16.05 5.40
C LEU A 127 -13.21 -16.67 4.11
N ARG A 128 -12.91 -17.96 3.93
CA ARG A 128 -13.36 -18.68 2.74
C ARG A 128 -14.85 -18.55 2.48
N ALA A 129 -15.65 -18.57 3.54
CA ALA A 129 -17.11 -18.42 3.44
C ALA A 129 -17.52 -17.10 2.81
N TRP A 130 -16.81 -16.01 3.12
CA TRP A 130 -17.06 -14.70 2.52
C TRP A 130 -16.79 -14.71 1.02
N ARG A 131 -15.71 -15.37 0.60
CA ARG A 131 -15.35 -15.42 -0.82
C ARG A 131 -16.35 -16.20 -1.67
N LEU A 132 -17.18 -17.02 -1.04
CA LEU A 132 -18.20 -17.82 -1.71
C LEU A 132 -19.57 -17.14 -1.76
N LEU A 133 -19.73 -15.98 -1.13
CA LEU A 133 -21.00 -15.25 -1.16
C LEU A 133 -21.24 -14.64 -2.54
N PRO A 134 -22.48 -14.70 -3.06
CA PRO A 134 -22.82 -14.04 -4.30
C PRO A 134 -22.66 -12.52 -4.18
N VAL A 135 -22.08 -11.90 -5.20
CA VAL A 135 -21.83 -10.45 -5.20
C VAL A 135 -23.13 -9.65 -5.06
N GLY A 136 -24.20 -10.08 -5.70
CA GLY A 136 -25.48 -9.38 -5.66
C GLY A 136 -26.11 -9.30 -4.28
N ARG A 137 -25.78 -10.24 -3.41
CA ARG A 137 -26.29 -10.24 -2.04
C ARG A 137 -25.69 -9.12 -1.20
N GLU A 138 -24.44 -8.79 -1.44
CA GLU A 138 -23.79 -7.71 -0.72
C GLU A 138 -24.36 -6.34 -1.08
N ALA A 139 -24.71 -6.16 -2.33
CA ALA A 139 -25.27 -4.89 -2.81
C ALA A 139 -26.60 -4.54 -2.15
N HIS A 140 -27.34 -5.51 -1.64
CA HIS A 140 -28.65 -5.31 -1.02
C HIS A 140 -28.58 -5.00 0.48
N ARG A 141 -27.40 -4.94 1.07
CA ARG A 141 -27.23 -4.72 2.51
C ARG A 141 -26.83 -3.32 2.90
N SER A 142 -26.58 -2.49 1.96
CA SER A 142 -26.20 -1.11 2.20
C SER A 142 -27.39 -0.23 2.57
#